data_09dd3c6341138a779b28e372059b9a64
#
_entry.id   09dd3c6341138a779b28e372059b9a64
#
_cell.length_a   1.000
_cell.length_b   1.000
_cell.length_c   1.000
_cell.angle_alpha   90.00
_cell.angle_beta   90.00
_cell.angle_gamma   90.00
#
_symmetry.space_group_name_H-M   'P 1'
#
loop_
_entity.id
_entity.type
_entity.pdbx_description
1 polymer ?
#
loop_
_entity_poly.entity_id
_entity_poly.type
_entity_poly.pdbx_seq_one_letter_code
_entity_poly.pdbx_strand_id
1 'polypeptide(L)'
;MRFFQNKMLIGIICIVLAALLAFIFLPSIMKEKSKTEKIYAVKETVVEGTQIEESMLTEREVGGFGIPESVVRDKSEIVGKYASCIIVPDDYILSSKLSDYAASQKLDAVMGEGKMLVTVTLNSVASAVGNHLKSGDIISVVGYADGNVVSYEELKNLEIYSVENENAQKLEDVENEEEAQKLAATVTLIADRTQAEKLVEVEYSGKVHAVFVKRGA
;
A
#
# COMPACT_ATOMS: atom_id res chain seq x y z
N MET A 1 17.26 17.59 69.08
CA MET A 1 17.55 17.43 67.63
C MET A 1 19.04 17.20 67.38
N ARG A 2 19.59 16.07 67.82
CA ARG A 2 21.01 15.74 67.63
C ARG A 2 21.28 14.66 66.57
N PHE A 3 20.23 14.14 65.94
CA PHE A 3 20.30 13.06 64.94
C PHE A 3 20.90 13.52 63.60
N PHE A 4 20.73 14.77 63.22
CA PHE A 4 21.22 15.32 61.93
C PHE A 4 22.68 15.77 61.92
N GLN A 5 23.39 15.70 63.08
CA GLN A 5 24.82 16.11 63.19
C GLN A 5 25.78 14.95 62.89
N ASN A 6 25.30 13.73 62.81
CA ASN A 6 26.13 12.56 62.58
C ASN A 6 26.16 12.19 61.09
N LYS A 7 27.20 12.66 60.37
CA LYS A 7 27.33 12.46 58.90
C LYS A 7 27.27 10.99 58.49
N MET A 8 27.71 10.08 59.40
CA MET A 8 27.63 8.62 59.15
C MET A 8 26.22 8.11 59.21
N LEU A 9 25.39 8.64 60.11
CA LEU A 9 23.96 8.25 60.24
C LEU A 9 23.12 8.71 59.04
N ILE A 10 23.40 9.92 58.54
CA ILE A 10 22.76 10.45 57.32
C ILE A 10 23.12 9.58 56.12
N GLY A 11 24.40 9.18 55.99
CA GLY A 11 24.83 8.28 54.91
C GLY A 11 24.11 6.94 54.91
N ILE A 12 23.96 6.32 56.11
CA ILE A 12 23.24 5.06 56.27
C ILE A 12 21.73 5.22 55.87
N ILE A 13 21.10 6.30 56.33
CA ILE A 13 19.72 6.59 55.99
C ILE A 13 19.54 6.77 54.46
N CYS A 14 20.45 7.50 53.80
CA CYS A 14 20.41 7.69 52.37
C CYS A 14 20.57 6.36 51.58
N ILE A 15 21.46 5.48 52.04
CA ILE A 15 21.66 4.15 51.42
C ILE A 15 20.44 3.28 51.60
N VAL A 16 19.81 3.28 52.80
CA VAL A 16 18.60 2.52 53.06
C VAL A 16 17.42 3.04 52.22
N LEU A 17 17.29 4.36 52.12
CA LEU A 17 16.27 4.99 51.27
C LEU A 17 16.48 4.67 49.77
N ALA A 18 17.72 4.75 49.31
CA ALA A 18 18.04 4.39 47.91
C ALA A 18 17.78 2.90 47.63
N ALA A 19 18.14 2.03 48.59
CA ALA A 19 17.86 0.59 48.48
C ALA A 19 16.33 0.29 48.47
N LEU A 20 15.55 0.95 49.32
CA LEU A 20 14.10 0.85 49.37
C LEU A 20 13.44 1.33 48.04
N LEU A 21 13.88 2.48 47.55
CA LEU A 21 13.42 3.01 46.26
C LEU A 21 13.76 2.05 45.12
N ALA A 22 14.98 1.56 45.06
CA ALA A 22 15.39 0.57 44.05
C ALA A 22 14.54 -0.72 44.13
N PHE A 23 14.30 -1.22 45.36
CA PHE A 23 13.55 -2.45 45.57
C PHE A 23 12.05 -2.31 45.19
N ILE A 24 11.49 -1.12 45.31
CA ILE A 24 10.08 -0.84 44.94
C ILE A 24 9.95 -0.49 43.46
N PHE A 25 10.83 0.36 42.91
CA PHE A 25 10.69 0.85 41.54
C PHE A 25 11.24 -0.12 40.49
N LEU A 26 12.36 -0.82 40.73
CA LEU A 26 12.92 -1.75 39.77
C LEU A 26 11.96 -2.88 39.39
N PRO A 27 11.27 -3.58 40.32
CA PRO A 27 10.34 -4.64 39.96
C PRO A 27 9.12 -4.13 39.21
N SER A 28 8.65 -2.89 39.49
CA SER A 28 7.52 -2.28 38.76
C SER A 28 7.88 -2.02 37.29
N ILE A 29 9.06 -1.45 37.06
CA ILE A 29 9.53 -1.16 35.68
C ILE A 29 9.86 -2.46 34.92
N MET A 30 10.42 -3.45 35.61
CA MET A 30 10.71 -4.76 35.01
C MET A 30 9.45 -5.55 34.70
N LYS A 31 8.42 -5.50 35.53
CA LYS A 31 7.13 -6.16 35.28
C LYS A 31 6.39 -5.56 34.08
N GLU A 32 6.51 -4.28 33.85
CA GLU A 32 5.90 -3.61 32.71
C GLU A 32 6.61 -3.96 31.39
N LYS A 33 7.97 -4.09 31.44
CA LYS A 33 8.80 -4.50 30.30
C LYS A 33 8.78 -6.02 30.03
N SER A 34 8.38 -6.83 30.99
CA SER A 34 8.32 -8.30 30.86
C SER A 34 6.94 -8.84 30.46
N LYS A 35 5.97 -7.96 30.20
CA LYS A 35 4.71 -8.39 29.61
C LYS A 35 4.98 -8.84 28.19
N THR A 36 4.71 -10.09 27.92
CA THR A 36 4.70 -10.66 26.58
C THR A 36 3.31 -10.54 25.97
N GLU A 37 3.23 -10.33 24.67
CA GLU A 37 2.00 -10.38 23.90
C GLU A 37 2.08 -11.48 22.86
N LYS A 38 0.93 -12.12 22.62
CA LYS A 38 0.77 -13.09 21.55
C LYS A 38 0.41 -12.36 20.27
N ILE A 39 1.17 -12.62 19.24
CA ILE A 39 0.94 -12.11 17.90
C ILE A 39 0.99 -13.26 16.89
N TYR A 40 0.56 -12.98 15.68
CA TYR A 40 0.64 -13.94 14.59
C TYR A 40 1.73 -13.51 13.59
N ALA A 41 2.40 -14.51 13.02
CA ALA A 41 3.36 -14.35 11.93
C ALA A 41 3.09 -15.42 10.88
N VAL A 42 3.56 -15.23 9.66
CA VAL A 42 3.50 -16.26 8.61
C VAL A 42 4.63 -17.26 8.79
N LYS A 43 4.39 -18.54 8.45
CA LYS A 43 5.41 -19.61 8.49
C LYS A 43 6.39 -19.52 7.34
N GLU A 44 5.90 -19.10 6.17
CA GLU A 44 6.64 -18.96 4.92
C GLU A 44 6.27 -17.62 4.29
N THR A 45 7.06 -17.17 3.32
CA THR A 45 6.80 -15.92 2.61
C THR A 45 5.47 -15.98 1.87
N VAL A 46 4.61 -15.04 2.17
CA VAL A 46 3.32 -14.84 1.50
C VAL A 46 3.46 -13.70 0.51
N VAL A 47 3.18 -13.97 -0.76
CA VAL A 47 3.24 -12.94 -1.82
C VAL A 47 1.95 -12.13 -1.87
N GLU A 48 2.04 -10.93 -2.42
CA GLU A 48 0.90 -10.03 -2.62
C GLU A 48 -0.24 -10.74 -3.35
N GLY A 49 -1.49 -10.45 -2.94
CA GLY A 49 -2.70 -11.04 -3.52
C GLY A 49 -3.02 -12.47 -3.05
N THR A 50 -2.16 -13.08 -2.21
CA THR A 50 -2.42 -14.41 -1.66
C THR A 50 -3.42 -14.32 -0.51
N GLN A 51 -4.46 -15.16 -0.52
CA GLN A 51 -5.36 -15.30 0.63
C GLN A 51 -4.66 -16.02 1.77
N ILE A 52 -4.72 -15.41 2.95
CA ILE A 52 -4.05 -15.95 4.14
C ILE A 52 -4.95 -17.01 4.79
N GLU A 53 -4.47 -18.24 4.78
CA GLU A 53 -5.11 -19.36 5.43
C GLU A 53 -4.58 -19.58 6.86
N GLU A 54 -5.37 -20.21 7.69
CA GLU A 54 -4.97 -20.58 9.06
C GLU A 54 -3.69 -21.43 9.09
N SER A 55 -3.52 -22.31 8.11
CA SER A 55 -2.36 -23.20 7.95
C SER A 55 -1.04 -22.44 7.79
N MET A 56 -1.09 -21.24 7.22
CA MET A 56 0.05 -20.35 6.96
C MET A 56 0.51 -19.60 8.19
N LEU A 57 -0.32 -19.52 9.25
CA LEU A 57 -0.04 -18.73 10.43
C LEU A 57 0.65 -19.55 11.55
N THR A 58 1.50 -18.87 12.29
CA THR A 58 2.09 -19.34 13.54
C THR A 58 1.90 -18.30 14.64
N GLU A 59 1.59 -18.76 15.87
CA GLU A 59 1.55 -17.89 17.04
C GLU A 59 2.97 -17.65 17.56
N ARG A 60 3.28 -16.42 17.89
CA ARG A 60 4.55 -16.02 18.50
C ARG A 60 4.30 -15.19 19.75
N GLU A 61 5.13 -15.41 20.75
CA GLU A 61 5.14 -14.62 21.96
C GLU A 61 6.31 -13.61 21.87
N VAL A 62 5.99 -12.32 21.92
CA VAL A 62 6.95 -11.23 21.78
C VAL A 62 6.86 -10.30 22.98
N GLY A 63 7.93 -9.56 23.27
CA GLY A 63 7.89 -8.56 24.34
C GLY A 63 6.86 -7.47 24.03
N GLY A 64 5.91 -7.20 24.94
CA GLY A 64 4.79 -6.28 24.71
C GLY A 64 5.17 -4.79 24.66
N PHE A 65 6.46 -4.46 24.88
CA PHE A 65 6.90 -3.07 24.86
C PHE A 65 7.29 -2.63 23.44
N GLY A 66 6.65 -1.58 22.94
CA GLY A 66 6.99 -0.97 21.65
C GLY A 66 6.37 -1.69 20.43
N ILE A 67 5.42 -2.61 20.63
CA ILE A 67 4.65 -3.21 19.52
C ILE A 67 3.70 -2.14 18.98
N PRO A 68 3.70 -1.86 17.67
CA PRO A 68 2.75 -0.94 17.06
C PRO A 68 1.29 -1.34 17.32
N GLU A 69 0.42 -0.36 17.53
CA GLU A 69 -1.02 -0.63 17.72
C GLU A 69 -1.66 -1.29 16.49
N SER A 70 -1.11 -1.02 15.30
CA SER A 70 -1.54 -1.58 14.02
C SER A 70 -1.23 -3.06 13.83
N VAL A 71 -0.48 -3.70 14.76
CA VAL A 71 -0.24 -5.14 14.73
C VAL A 71 -1.54 -5.87 15.05
N VAL A 72 -1.95 -6.75 14.13
CA VAL A 72 -3.17 -7.56 14.31
C VAL A 72 -2.90 -8.66 15.32
N ARG A 73 -3.74 -8.72 16.37
CA ARG A 73 -3.63 -9.63 17.49
C ARG A 73 -4.68 -10.75 17.47
N ASP A 74 -5.75 -10.54 16.71
CA ASP A 74 -6.81 -11.54 16.56
C ASP A 74 -6.62 -12.27 15.23
N LYS A 75 -6.52 -13.60 15.33
CA LYS A 75 -6.40 -14.49 14.19
C LYS A 75 -7.58 -14.39 13.23
N SER A 76 -8.77 -14.12 13.75
CA SER A 76 -9.98 -13.99 12.95
C SER A 76 -9.96 -12.76 12.03
N GLU A 77 -9.16 -11.74 12.35
CA GLU A 77 -8.94 -10.55 11.52
C GLU A 77 -7.90 -10.78 10.40
N ILE A 78 -7.16 -11.90 10.45
CA ILE A 78 -6.11 -12.24 9.48
C ILE A 78 -6.59 -13.31 8.51
N VAL A 79 -7.21 -14.36 9.04
CA VAL A 79 -7.64 -15.51 8.23
C VAL A 79 -8.75 -15.11 7.26
N GLY A 80 -8.55 -15.44 5.99
CA GLY A 80 -9.48 -15.08 4.90
C GLY A 80 -9.19 -13.74 4.25
N LYS A 81 -8.34 -12.89 4.84
CA LYS A 81 -7.84 -11.66 4.21
C LYS A 81 -6.75 -11.99 3.18
N TYR A 82 -6.47 -11.02 2.34
CA TYR A 82 -5.42 -11.11 1.30
C TYR A 82 -4.22 -10.27 1.72
N ALA A 83 -3.02 -10.74 1.39
CA ALA A 83 -1.80 -9.96 1.59
C ALA A 83 -1.75 -8.79 0.60
N SER A 84 -1.70 -7.55 1.10
CA SER A 84 -1.57 -6.33 0.26
C SER A 84 -0.13 -6.07 -0.18
N CYS A 85 0.84 -6.79 0.38
CA CYS A 85 2.25 -6.75 0.03
C CYS A 85 2.91 -8.07 0.44
N ILE A 86 4.18 -8.25 0.08
CA ILE A 86 4.95 -9.42 0.53
C ILE A 86 5.08 -9.39 2.05
N ILE A 87 4.73 -10.51 2.71
CA ILE A 87 4.88 -10.72 4.15
C ILE A 87 5.87 -11.87 4.36
N VAL A 88 6.96 -11.61 5.08
CA VAL A 88 7.98 -12.63 5.39
C VAL A 88 7.81 -13.17 6.82
N PRO A 89 8.39 -14.36 7.12
CA PRO A 89 8.14 -15.07 8.40
C PRO A 89 8.41 -14.28 9.68
N ASP A 90 9.29 -13.31 9.68
CA ASP A 90 9.65 -12.52 10.87
C ASP A 90 8.95 -11.14 10.92
N ASP A 91 8.09 -10.85 9.95
CA ASP A 91 7.33 -9.61 9.91
C ASP A 91 6.17 -9.63 10.92
N TYR A 92 5.88 -8.44 11.46
CA TYR A 92 4.57 -8.19 12.07
C TYR A 92 3.48 -8.13 11.00
N ILE A 93 2.37 -8.83 11.25
CA ILE A 93 1.17 -8.66 10.43
C ILE A 93 0.46 -7.40 10.91
N LEU A 94 0.61 -6.33 10.13
CA LEU A 94 -0.06 -5.06 10.36
C LEU A 94 -1.42 -5.04 9.64
N SER A 95 -2.38 -4.30 10.16
CA SER A 95 -3.67 -4.11 9.48
C SER A 95 -3.51 -3.53 8.06
N SER A 96 -2.49 -2.68 7.84
CA SER A 96 -2.16 -2.12 6.52
C SER A 96 -1.58 -3.13 5.53
N LYS A 97 -1.14 -4.31 5.98
CA LYS A 97 -0.67 -5.40 5.13
C LYS A 97 -1.78 -6.37 4.72
N LEU A 98 -3.01 -6.13 5.17
CA LEU A 98 -4.18 -6.97 4.92
C LEU A 98 -5.21 -6.22 4.09
N SER A 99 -5.84 -6.93 3.15
CA SER A 99 -6.93 -6.44 2.31
C SER A 99 -8.12 -7.41 2.34
N ASP A 100 -9.31 -6.90 2.11
CA ASP A 100 -10.51 -7.72 1.89
C ASP A 100 -10.56 -8.32 0.47
N TYR A 101 -9.67 -7.86 -0.40
CA TYR A 101 -9.66 -8.22 -1.82
C TYR A 101 -8.28 -8.70 -2.24
N ALA A 102 -8.22 -9.59 -3.23
CA ALA A 102 -6.99 -10.06 -3.90
C ALA A 102 -6.38 -8.97 -4.82
N ALA A 103 -6.40 -7.72 -4.39
CA ALA A 103 -5.96 -6.58 -5.18
C ALA A 103 -4.64 -6.04 -4.67
N SER A 104 -3.82 -5.49 -5.57
CA SER A 104 -2.59 -4.80 -5.21
C SER A 104 -2.87 -3.56 -4.33
N GLN A 105 -1.90 -3.13 -3.52
CA GLN A 105 -2.02 -1.90 -2.71
C GLN A 105 -2.48 -0.69 -3.55
N LYS A 106 -2.04 -0.61 -4.81
CA LYS A 106 -2.44 0.46 -5.73
C LYS A 106 -3.93 0.38 -6.07
N LEU A 107 -4.48 -0.82 -6.26
CA LEU A 107 -5.92 -1.03 -6.47
C LEU A 107 -6.74 -0.70 -5.22
N ASP A 108 -6.29 -1.13 -4.05
CA ASP A 108 -6.96 -0.80 -2.78
C ASP A 108 -7.01 0.71 -2.53
N ALA A 109 -5.92 1.42 -2.80
CA ALA A 109 -5.89 2.88 -2.68
C ALA A 109 -6.88 3.55 -3.64
N VAL A 110 -6.94 3.09 -4.89
CA VAL A 110 -7.90 3.60 -5.89
C VAL A 110 -9.35 3.33 -5.46
N MET A 111 -9.65 2.12 -4.98
CA MET A 111 -10.98 1.75 -4.50
C MET A 111 -11.38 2.50 -3.23
N GLY A 112 -10.43 2.71 -2.29
CA GLY A 112 -10.67 3.43 -1.04
C GLY A 112 -11.04 4.90 -1.22
N GLU A 113 -10.60 5.53 -2.30
CA GLU A 113 -10.89 6.92 -2.64
C GLU A 113 -12.17 7.12 -3.48
N GLY A 114 -12.95 6.06 -3.73
CA GLY A 114 -14.13 6.11 -4.59
C GLY A 114 -13.79 6.31 -6.08
N LYS A 115 -12.53 6.01 -6.44
CA LYS A 115 -12.07 5.99 -7.81
C LYS A 115 -12.37 4.64 -8.47
N MET A 116 -12.26 4.60 -9.77
CA MET A 116 -12.43 3.41 -10.57
C MET A 116 -11.42 3.36 -11.71
N LEU A 117 -11.17 2.19 -12.23
CA LEU A 117 -10.29 1.99 -13.37
C LEU A 117 -11.10 1.89 -14.65
N VAL A 118 -10.68 2.62 -15.65
CA VAL A 118 -11.26 2.57 -17.00
C VAL A 118 -10.16 2.38 -18.02
N THR A 119 -10.28 1.38 -18.85
CA THR A 119 -9.35 1.11 -19.93
C THR A 119 -9.90 1.66 -21.24
N VAL A 120 -9.08 2.37 -21.98
CA VAL A 120 -9.39 2.89 -23.30
C VAL A 120 -8.36 2.42 -24.33
N THR A 121 -8.81 2.20 -25.57
CA THR A 121 -7.97 1.70 -26.67
C THR A 121 -7.17 2.84 -27.32
N LEU A 122 -5.90 2.62 -27.53
CA LEU A 122 -5.01 3.49 -28.26
C LEU A 122 -4.82 2.95 -29.68
N ASN A 123 -5.44 3.60 -30.65
CA ASN A 123 -5.58 3.08 -32.02
C ASN A 123 -4.28 3.17 -32.86
N SER A 124 -3.23 3.75 -32.33
CA SER A 124 -1.95 3.92 -33.04
C SER A 124 -0.82 4.34 -32.06
N VAL A 125 0.40 4.14 -32.47
CA VAL A 125 1.59 4.63 -31.72
C VAL A 125 1.50 6.14 -31.49
N ALA A 126 0.94 6.90 -32.44
CA ALA A 126 0.75 8.34 -32.30
C ALA A 126 -0.26 8.69 -31.18
N SER A 127 -1.36 7.91 -31.05
CA SER A 127 -2.35 8.10 -29.99
C SER A 127 -1.81 7.71 -28.60
N ALA A 128 -0.74 6.91 -28.56
CA ALA A 128 -0.01 6.51 -27.37
C ALA A 128 1.22 7.42 -27.09
N VAL A 129 1.25 8.63 -27.61
CA VAL A 129 2.37 9.58 -27.45
C VAL A 129 3.71 8.96 -27.86
N GLY A 130 3.73 8.28 -29.00
CA GLY A 130 4.95 7.64 -29.50
C GLY A 130 5.46 6.50 -28.61
N ASN A 131 4.58 5.83 -27.88
CA ASN A 131 4.91 4.74 -26.93
C ASN A 131 5.74 5.19 -25.70
N HIS A 132 5.60 6.46 -25.29
CA HIS A 132 6.34 7.01 -24.16
C HIS A 132 5.55 7.07 -22.85
N LEU A 133 4.28 6.65 -22.86
CA LEU A 133 3.42 6.61 -21.67
C LEU A 133 3.89 5.55 -20.68
N LYS A 134 3.79 5.88 -19.39
CA LYS A 134 4.12 4.99 -18.27
C LYS A 134 3.08 5.08 -17.17
N SER A 135 3.01 4.06 -16.32
CA SER A 135 2.24 4.10 -15.08
C SER A 135 2.62 5.31 -14.23
N GLY A 136 1.62 5.98 -13.68
CA GLY A 136 1.77 7.22 -12.90
C GLY A 136 1.82 8.50 -13.72
N ASP A 137 1.94 8.46 -15.05
CA ASP A 137 1.88 9.65 -15.88
C ASP A 137 0.52 10.31 -15.81
N ILE A 138 0.50 11.63 -15.97
CA ILE A 138 -0.72 12.41 -16.09
C ILE A 138 -0.94 12.77 -17.57
N ILE A 139 -2.11 12.40 -18.08
CA ILE A 139 -2.53 12.67 -19.45
C ILE A 139 -3.87 13.41 -19.50
N SER A 140 -4.17 13.98 -20.64
CA SER A 140 -5.54 14.35 -21.03
C SER A 140 -5.98 13.46 -22.18
N VAL A 141 -7.26 13.12 -22.21
CA VAL A 141 -7.85 12.32 -23.31
C VAL A 141 -8.66 13.22 -24.21
N VAL A 142 -8.39 13.14 -25.51
CA VAL A 142 -9.07 13.88 -26.55
C VAL A 142 -9.76 12.91 -27.50
N GLY A 143 -11.01 13.17 -27.80
CA GLY A 143 -11.79 12.38 -28.74
C GLY A 143 -11.70 12.93 -30.18
N TYR A 144 -11.84 12.05 -31.16
CA TYR A 144 -12.05 12.42 -32.55
C TYR A 144 -13.27 11.68 -33.09
N ALA A 145 -14.35 12.43 -33.34
CA ALA A 145 -15.60 11.90 -33.82
C ALA A 145 -16.19 12.86 -34.88
N ASP A 146 -16.87 12.34 -35.90
CA ASP A 146 -17.55 13.08 -36.97
C ASP A 146 -16.66 14.13 -37.65
N GLY A 147 -15.40 13.83 -37.81
CA GLY A 147 -14.44 14.72 -38.46
C GLY A 147 -13.90 15.86 -37.59
N ASN A 148 -14.25 15.90 -36.29
CA ASN A 148 -13.88 16.97 -35.37
C ASN A 148 -13.09 16.44 -34.20
N VAL A 149 -12.17 17.26 -33.68
CA VAL A 149 -11.48 17.05 -32.43
C VAL A 149 -12.35 17.60 -31.30
N VAL A 150 -12.60 16.79 -30.28
CA VAL A 150 -13.39 17.17 -29.10
C VAL A 150 -12.55 16.98 -27.85
N SER A 151 -12.38 18.06 -27.10
CA SER A 151 -11.74 18.04 -25.79
C SER A 151 -12.77 18.25 -24.70
N TYR A 152 -12.67 17.47 -23.66
CA TYR A 152 -13.57 17.51 -22.51
C TYR A 152 -12.81 17.98 -21.27
N GLU A 153 -13.37 18.87 -20.48
CA GLU A 153 -12.76 19.34 -19.25
C GLU A 153 -12.59 18.22 -18.22
N GLU A 154 -13.54 17.30 -18.19
CA GLU A 154 -13.55 16.13 -17.29
C GLU A 154 -12.41 15.16 -17.60
N LEU A 155 -11.94 15.11 -18.85
CA LEU A 155 -10.89 14.20 -19.31
C LEU A 155 -9.49 14.82 -19.27
N LYS A 156 -9.32 15.89 -18.53
CA LYS A 156 -8.00 16.51 -18.26
C LYS A 156 -7.38 15.94 -16.98
N ASN A 157 -6.06 15.81 -16.99
CA ASN A 157 -5.25 15.41 -15.83
C ASN A 157 -5.65 14.04 -15.22
N LEU A 158 -5.87 13.06 -16.06
CA LEU A 158 -6.09 11.68 -15.67
C LEU A 158 -4.77 10.98 -15.39
N GLU A 159 -4.70 10.23 -14.28
CA GLU A 159 -3.52 9.43 -13.94
C GLU A 159 -3.58 8.08 -14.64
N ILE A 160 -2.48 7.66 -15.23
CA ILE A 160 -2.31 6.33 -15.80
C ILE A 160 -2.06 5.32 -14.69
N TYR A 161 -2.93 4.33 -14.57
CA TYR A 161 -2.71 3.15 -13.74
C TYR A 161 -1.73 2.19 -14.40
N SER A 162 -1.93 1.85 -15.67
CA SER A 162 -1.07 0.96 -16.44
C SER A 162 -1.21 1.21 -17.93
N VAL A 163 -0.21 0.77 -18.69
CA VAL A 163 -0.21 0.75 -20.16
C VAL A 163 0.05 -0.68 -20.59
N GLU A 164 -0.82 -1.22 -21.43
CA GLU A 164 -0.79 -2.61 -21.87
C GLU A 164 -0.59 -2.72 -23.38
N ASN A 165 0.02 -3.82 -23.80
CA ASN A 165 0.13 -4.22 -25.20
C ASN A 165 -1.15 -4.93 -25.67
N GLU A 166 -1.16 -5.39 -26.94
CA GLU A 166 -2.29 -6.13 -27.54
C GLU A 166 -2.61 -7.46 -26.83
N ASN A 167 -1.65 -8.03 -26.08
CA ASN A 167 -1.82 -9.27 -25.32
C ASN A 167 -2.25 -8.99 -23.85
N ALA A 168 -2.63 -7.76 -23.53
CA ALA A 168 -2.99 -7.31 -22.18
C ALA A 168 -1.85 -7.48 -21.15
N GLN A 169 -0.59 -7.46 -21.59
CA GLN A 169 0.58 -7.47 -20.73
C GLN A 169 1.01 -6.02 -20.47
N LYS A 170 1.37 -5.70 -19.23
CA LYS A 170 1.89 -4.36 -18.92
C LYS A 170 3.23 -4.13 -19.62
N LEU A 171 3.40 -2.98 -20.25
CA LEU A 171 4.63 -2.64 -20.96
C LEU A 171 5.86 -2.64 -20.05
N GLU A 172 5.68 -2.40 -18.76
CA GLU A 172 6.73 -2.44 -17.75
C GLU A 172 7.32 -3.85 -17.56
N ASP A 173 6.53 -4.89 -17.83
CA ASP A 173 6.89 -6.30 -17.59
C ASP A 173 7.50 -6.99 -18.81
N VAL A 174 7.45 -6.34 -20.00
CA VAL A 174 7.86 -6.97 -21.29
C VAL A 174 9.21 -6.49 -21.83
N GLU A 175 10.13 -6.06 -20.97
CA GLU A 175 11.45 -5.52 -21.37
C GLU A 175 12.29 -6.45 -22.26
N ASN A 176 12.10 -7.79 -22.14
CA ASN A 176 12.86 -8.81 -22.85
C ASN A 176 12.11 -9.44 -24.03
N GLU A 177 10.95 -8.92 -24.41
CA GLU A 177 10.10 -9.47 -25.45
C GLU A 177 10.40 -8.83 -26.84
N GLU A 178 9.76 -9.37 -27.89
CA GLU A 178 9.91 -8.84 -29.26
C GLU A 178 9.37 -7.39 -29.35
N GLU A 179 9.95 -6.60 -30.25
CA GLU A 179 9.62 -5.18 -30.45
C GLU A 179 8.11 -4.91 -30.65
N ALA A 180 7.40 -5.81 -31.33
CA ALA A 180 5.95 -5.68 -31.56
C ALA A 180 5.14 -5.77 -30.26
N GLN A 181 5.62 -6.51 -29.26
CA GLN A 181 4.95 -6.68 -27.96
C GLN A 181 5.20 -5.49 -27.02
N LYS A 182 6.11 -4.61 -27.36
CA LYS A 182 6.42 -3.38 -26.61
C LYS A 182 5.57 -2.17 -27.03
N LEU A 183 4.58 -2.36 -27.91
CA LEU A 183 3.70 -1.26 -28.34
C LEU A 183 2.47 -1.15 -27.45
N ALA A 184 2.16 0.06 -27.01
CA ALA A 184 0.96 0.37 -26.27
C ALA A 184 -0.28 0.18 -27.15
N ALA A 185 -1.21 -0.64 -26.70
CA ALA A 185 -2.51 -0.86 -27.34
C ALA A 185 -3.65 -0.30 -26.52
N THR A 186 -3.54 -0.35 -25.19
CA THR A 186 -4.53 0.18 -24.27
C THR A 186 -3.86 0.97 -23.14
N VAL A 187 -4.63 1.85 -22.53
CA VAL A 187 -4.23 2.57 -21.31
C VAL A 187 -5.37 2.47 -20.29
N THR A 188 -5.02 2.06 -19.09
CA THR A 188 -5.93 2.00 -17.95
C THR A 188 -5.74 3.26 -17.10
N LEU A 189 -6.81 3.99 -16.88
CA LEU A 189 -6.83 5.29 -16.21
C LEU A 189 -7.53 5.21 -14.86
N ILE A 190 -7.06 5.99 -13.90
CA ILE A 190 -7.72 6.22 -12.62
C ILE A 190 -8.70 7.38 -12.81
N ALA A 191 -9.99 7.11 -12.64
CA ALA A 191 -11.06 8.05 -12.92
C ALA A 191 -12.08 8.12 -11.80
N ASP A 192 -12.73 9.24 -11.63
CA ASP A 192 -14.00 9.30 -10.89
C ASP A 192 -15.17 8.83 -11.79
N ARG A 193 -16.37 8.77 -11.21
CA ARG A 193 -17.54 8.27 -11.95
C ARG A 193 -17.86 9.08 -13.20
N THR A 194 -17.81 10.40 -13.10
CA THR A 194 -18.12 11.29 -14.24
C THR A 194 -17.09 11.14 -15.35
N GLN A 195 -15.81 11.07 -14.98
CA GLN A 195 -14.71 10.82 -15.90
C GLN A 195 -14.82 9.46 -16.55
N ALA A 196 -15.18 8.42 -15.79
CA ALA A 196 -15.35 7.06 -16.28
C ALA A 196 -16.47 6.96 -17.31
N GLU A 197 -17.65 7.52 -17.01
CA GLU A 197 -18.78 7.57 -17.95
C GLU A 197 -18.42 8.29 -19.26
N LYS A 198 -17.67 9.42 -19.14
CA LYS A 198 -17.23 10.18 -20.31
C LYS A 198 -16.13 9.46 -21.11
N LEU A 199 -15.21 8.74 -20.47
CA LEU A 199 -14.22 7.91 -21.17
C LEU A 199 -14.89 6.82 -22.00
N VAL A 200 -15.87 6.13 -21.44
CA VAL A 200 -16.63 5.11 -22.15
C VAL A 200 -17.40 5.72 -23.33
N GLU A 201 -18.05 6.88 -23.15
CA GLU A 201 -18.73 7.58 -24.22
C GLU A 201 -17.79 7.90 -25.39
N VAL A 202 -16.60 8.44 -25.09
CA VAL A 202 -15.62 8.82 -26.11
C VAL A 202 -15.04 7.59 -26.81
N GLU A 203 -14.76 6.51 -26.07
CA GLU A 203 -14.28 5.24 -26.62
C GLU A 203 -15.23 4.68 -27.69
N TYR A 204 -16.54 4.71 -27.45
CA TYR A 204 -17.54 4.19 -28.37
C TYR A 204 -17.99 5.17 -29.45
N SER A 205 -17.75 6.47 -29.29
CA SER A 205 -18.17 7.50 -30.27
C SER A 205 -17.14 7.79 -31.36
N GLY A 206 -15.89 7.39 -31.17
CA GLY A 206 -14.83 7.73 -32.11
C GLY A 206 -13.46 7.13 -31.82
N LYS A 207 -12.43 7.92 -32.04
CA LYS A 207 -11.04 7.55 -31.74
C LYS A 207 -10.55 8.31 -30.54
N VAL A 208 -9.79 7.62 -29.68
CA VAL A 208 -9.16 8.19 -28.50
C VAL A 208 -7.70 8.57 -28.79
N HIS A 209 -7.26 9.71 -28.30
CA HIS A 209 -5.89 10.17 -28.39
C HIS A 209 -5.42 10.67 -27.03
N ALA A 210 -4.35 10.09 -26.49
CA ALA A 210 -3.73 10.55 -25.28
C ALA A 210 -2.85 11.77 -25.54
N VAL A 211 -2.95 12.78 -24.70
CA VAL A 211 -2.09 13.96 -24.70
C VAL A 211 -1.32 13.99 -23.38
N PHE A 212 -0.02 13.85 -23.46
CA PHE A 212 0.85 13.87 -22.28
C PHE A 212 0.87 15.25 -21.61
N VAL A 213 0.66 15.31 -20.31
CA VAL A 213 0.68 16.56 -19.53
C VAL A 213 1.95 16.65 -18.71
N LYS A 214 2.23 15.63 -17.89
CA LYS A 214 3.43 15.58 -17.07
C LYS A 214 3.74 14.17 -16.61
N ARG A 215 4.99 13.92 -16.23
CA ARG A 215 5.41 12.70 -15.55
C ARG A 215 4.86 12.71 -14.13
N GLY A 216 4.35 11.57 -13.67
CA GLY A 216 4.02 11.35 -12.28
C GLY A 216 5.26 11.42 -11.38
N ALA A 217 5.04 11.66 -10.09
CA ALA A 217 6.10 11.73 -9.09
C ALA A 217 6.59 10.34 -8.68
#